data_6381713983da535f7cb6dcf7d612f127
#
_entry.id   6381713983da535f7cb6dcf7d612f127
#
_cell.length_a   1.000
_cell.length_b   1.000
_cell.length_c   1.000
_cell.angle_alpha   90.00
_cell.angle_beta   90.00
_cell.angle_gamma   90.00
#
_symmetry.space_group_name_H-M   'P 1'
#
loop_
_entity.id
_entity.type
_entity.pdbx_description
1 polymer ?
#
loop_
_entity_poly.entity_id
_entity_poly.type
_entity_poly.pdbx_seq_one_letter_code
_entity_poly.pdbx_strand_id
1 'polypeptide(L)'
;ILTNMSVAYMQEAYAFVASRAFPQVSVQKQSDKYFTYSQADFFRDQVQLRADGTQSAGTGYSLSTSTYSAEVYALHKDIGDQVRANSDAPLDPDMDATRFLTQQMLIRQEVEWASAAFTTGIWGSDVTPGTLWSAANSTPIADVETAKNTVLTNTGYVPNTVIMSYKVFSALMDNADIVDRIKYTSQDSVSEELLARLFNVDRVLIMAGTYNTAAEGATASYSQIGDRDA
;
A
#
# COMPACT_ATOMS: atom_id res chain seq x y z
N ILE A 1 19.22 36.92 16.47
CA ILE A 1 18.71 35.66 17.10
C ILE A 1 17.82 34.85 16.15
N LEU A 2 17.53 35.35 14.96
CA LEU A 2 16.78 34.59 13.92
C LEU A 2 17.67 33.83 12.89
N THR A 3 18.98 33.94 13.04
CA THR A 3 19.98 33.47 12.07
C THR A 3 20.19 31.95 12.04
N ASN A 4 19.58 31.19 12.95
CA ASN A 4 19.80 29.73 13.02
C ASN A 4 18.51 28.90 12.95
N MET A 5 17.45 29.42 12.35
CA MET A 5 16.21 28.65 12.12
C MET A 5 16.04 28.39 10.62
N SER A 6 16.14 27.16 10.22
CA SER A 6 15.63 26.72 8.92
C SER A 6 14.43 25.76 9.14
N VAL A 7 13.37 25.96 8.38
CA VAL A 7 12.18 25.10 8.41
C VAL A 7 12.16 24.30 7.13
N ALA A 8 12.36 22.99 7.25
CA ALA A 8 12.21 22.07 6.15
C ALA A 8 10.85 21.37 6.23
N TYR A 9 10.06 21.47 5.18
CA TYR A 9 8.79 20.76 5.07
C TYR A 9 9.03 19.36 4.51
N MET A 10 9.24 18.39 5.40
CA MET A 10 9.39 17.00 5.05
C MET A 10 8.26 16.19 5.67
N GLN A 11 7.70 15.26 4.88
CA GLN A 11 6.76 14.28 5.41
C GLN A 11 7.55 13.14 6.05
N GLU A 12 6.99 12.57 7.10
CA GLU A 12 7.58 11.41 7.74
C GLU A 12 7.53 10.20 6.80
N ALA A 13 8.60 9.39 6.80
CA ALA A 13 8.66 8.18 5.97
C ALA A 13 7.53 7.19 6.28
N TYR A 14 6.97 7.25 7.51
CA TYR A 14 5.83 6.44 7.93
C TYR A 14 4.54 6.75 7.14
N ALA A 15 4.38 7.97 6.63
CA ALA A 15 3.23 8.38 5.82
C ALA A 15 3.15 7.65 4.46
N PHE A 16 4.28 7.07 4.01
CA PHE A 16 4.38 6.32 2.77
C PHE A 16 4.32 4.82 3.04
N VAL A 17 3.40 4.11 2.42
CA VAL A 17 3.15 2.69 2.68
C VAL A 17 3.62 1.75 1.58
N ALA A 18 3.90 2.24 0.38
CA ALA A 18 4.25 1.43 -0.78
C ALA A 18 5.35 0.38 -0.50
N SER A 19 6.45 0.81 0.13
CA SER A 19 7.58 -0.08 0.46
C SER A 19 7.28 -1.09 1.58
N ARG A 20 6.24 -0.83 2.40
CA ARG A 20 5.79 -1.70 3.49
C ARG A 20 4.66 -2.62 3.07
N ALA A 21 3.90 -2.24 2.03
CA ALA A 21 2.79 -3.02 1.50
C ALA A 21 3.28 -4.25 0.74
N PHE A 22 4.29 -4.07 -0.12
CA PHE A 22 4.87 -5.15 -0.93
C PHE A 22 6.38 -5.23 -0.76
N PRO A 23 6.93 -6.46 -0.72
CA PRO A 23 8.37 -6.63 -0.67
C PRO A 23 9.02 -6.17 -1.98
N GLN A 24 10.18 -5.53 -1.86
CA GLN A 24 11.00 -5.16 -3.01
C GLN A 24 11.75 -6.40 -3.53
N VAL A 25 11.69 -6.62 -4.85
CA VAL A 25 12.40 -7.72 -5.52
C VAL A 25 13.49 -7.12 -6.40
N SER A 26 14.75 -7.49 -6.12
CA SER A 26 15.88 -7.08 -6.94
C SER A 26 15.93 -7.89 -8.22
N VAL A 27 15.99 -7.23 -9.37
CA VAL A 27 16.09 -7.84 -10.69
C VAL A 27 17.40 -7.43 -11.38
N GLN A 28 17.99 -8.32 -12.16
CA GLN A 28 19.24 -8.03 -12.88
C GLN A 28 19.01 -7.39 -14.24
N LYS A 29 17.84 -7.62 -14.84
CA LYS A 29 17.46 -7.09 -16.15
C LYS A 29 16.24 -6.18 -16.00
N GLN A 30 16.17 -5.15 -16.80
CA GLN A 30 15.06 -4.23 -16.85
C GLN A 30 13.75 -4.92 -17.27
N SER A 31 13.83 -5.91 -18.17
CA SER A 31 12.69 -6.72 -18.58
C SER A 31 13.11 -8.17 -18.78
N ASP A 32 12.29 -9.09 -18.32
CA ASP A 32 12.50 -10.53 -18.53
C ASP A 32 11.17 -11.29 -18.40
N LYS A 33 11.23 -12.60 -18.61
CA LYS A 33 10.11 -13.51 -18.42
C LYS A 33 10.27 -14.27 -17.11
N TYR A 34 9.16 -14.53 -16.46
CA TYR A 34 9.11 -15.43 -15.31
C TYR A 34 8.04 -16.52 -15.51
N PHE A 35 8.24 -17.67 -14.88
CA PHE A 35 7.32 -18.77 -14.99
C PHE A 35 6.15 -18.63 -14.01
N THR A 36 4.96 -18.95 -14.50
CA THR A 36 3.73 -18.99 -13.71
C THR A 36 3.11 -20.39 -13.77
N TYR A 37 2.75 -20.92 -12.62
CA TYR A 37 2.05 -22.19 -12.50
C TYR A 37 0.54 -21.96 -12.42
N SER A 38 -0.24 -22.88 -12.97
CA SER A 38 -1.70 -22.85 -12.87
C SER A 38 -2.13 -23.18 -11.44
N GLN A 39 -2.73 -22.23 -10.74
CA GLN A 39 -3.32 -22.45 -9.41
C GLN A 39 -4.41 -23.54 -9.46
N ALA A 40 -5.21 -23.57 -10.53
CA ALA A 40 -6.28 -24.54 -10.70
C ALA A 40 -5.76 -25.99 -10.72
N ASP A 41 -4.56 -26.22 -11.25
CA ASP A 41 -3.97 -27.56 -11.28
C ASP A 41 -3.44 -27.98 -9.91
N PHE A 42 -2.89 -27.02 -9.15
CA PHE A 42 -2.38 -27.27 -7.79
C PHE A 42 -3.47 -27.42 -6.73
N PHE A 43 -4.65 -26.84 -6.95
CA PHE A 43 -5.77 -26.87 -5.99
C PHE A 43 -6.80 -27.93 -6.31
N ARG A 44 -6.56 -28.75 -7.35
CA ARG A 44 -7.46 -29.82 -7.75
C ARG A 44 -7.20 -31.07 -6.90
N ASP A 45 -8.24 -31.64 -6.32
CA ASP A 45 -8.17 -32.99 -5.73
C ASP A 45 -8.14 -34.05 -6.85
N GLN A 46 -6.98 -34.67 -7.04
CA GLN A 46 -6.74 -35.66 -8.08
C GLN A 46 -6.33 -37.04 -7.52
N VAL A 47 -6.23 -37.14 -6.19
CA VAL A 47 -5.86 -38.42 -5.56
C VAL A 47 -7.02 -39.35 -5.59
N GLN A 48 -6.77 -40.57 -6.12
CA GLN A 48 -7.78 -41.63 -6.25
C GLN A 48 -7.39 -42.87 -5.44
N LEU A 49 -8.41 -43.57 -4.92
CA LEU A 49 -8.21 -44.89 -4.31
C LEU A 49 -7.68 -45.87 -5.35
N ARG A 50 -6.57 -46.52 -5.04
CA ARG A 50 -5.93 -47.52 -5.90
C ARG A 50 -6.19 -48.92 -5.36
N ALA A 51 -6.64 -49.80 -6.21
CA ALA A 51 -6.69 -51.23 -5.92
C ALA A 51 -5.29 -51.86 -6.02
N ASP A 52 -5.05 -52.95 -5.28
CA ASP A 52 -3.78 -53.65 -5.33
C ASP A 52 -3.51 -54.21 -6.73
N GLY A 53 -2.26 -54.11 -7.20
CA GLY A 53 -1.84 -54.54 -8.52
C GLY A 53 -2.26 -53.65 -9.70
N THR A 54 -2.95 -52.49 -9.46
CA THR A 54 -3.34 -51.56 -10.54
C THR A 54 -2.39 -50.35 -10.63
N GLN A 55 -2.37 -49.72 -11.80
CA GLN A 55 -1.62 -48.46 -12.00
C GLN A 55 -2.29 -47.31 -11.24
N SER A 56 -1.49 -46.43 -10.64
CA SER A 56 -2.00 -45.21 -10.01
C SER A 56 -2.51 -44.20 -11.05
N ALA A 57 -3.44 -43.36 -10.66
CA ALA A 57 -3.88 -42.21 -11.49
C ALA A 57 -2.70 -41.30 -11.81
N GLY A 58 -2.58 -40.91 -13.07
CA GLY A 58 -1.59 -39.96 -13.52
C GLY A 58 -2.16 -38.53 -13.42
N THR A 59 -1.32 -37.55 -13.07
CA THR A 59 -1.67 -36.14 -13.05
C THR A 59 -0.55 -35.32 -13.64
N GLY A 60 -0.84 -34.07 -13.99
CA GLY A 60 0.10 -33.08 -14.50
C GLY A 60 -0.32 -31.68 -14.13
N TYR A 61 0.54 -30.71 -14.37
CA TYR A 61 0.30 -29.30 -14.19
C TYR A 61 0.73 -28.53 -15.44
N SER A 62 0.12 -27.38 -15.67
CA SER A 62 0.46 -26.47 -16.76
C SER A 62 1.44 -25.39 -16.28
N LEU A 63 2.40 -25.07 -17.16
CA LEU A 63 3.39 -24.02 -16.97
C LEU A 63 3.19 -22.95 -18.04
N SER A 64 3.08 -21.70 -17.61
CA SER A 64 2.98 -20.55 -18.48
C SER A 64 4.11 -19.56 -18.18
N THR A 65 4.24 -18.51 -18.98
CA THR A 65 5.21 -17.44 -18.76
C THR A 65 4.50 -16.10 -18.77
N SER A 66 4.91 -15.21 -17.87
CA SER A 66 4.54 -13.81 -17.85
C SER A 66 5.79 -12.94 -17.97
N THR A 67 5.62 -11.67 -18.26
CA THR A 67 6.73 -10.72 -18.44
C THR A 67 6.64 -9.60 -17.41
N TYR A 68 7.78 -9.09 -17.01
CA TYR A 68 7.88 -7.83 -16.27
C TYR A 68 8.71 -6.81 -17.06
N SER A 69 8.44 -5.54 -16.84
CA SER A 69 9.24 -4.43 -17.32
C SER A 69 9.36 -3.42 -16.21
N ALA A 70 10.59 -3.10 -15.81
CA ALA A 70 10.90 -2.12 -14.78
C ALA A 70 11.26 -0.80 -15.45
N GLU A 71 10.58 0.27 -15.08
CA GLU A 71 10.89 1.61 -15.54
C GLU A 71 11.93 2.26 -14.61
N VAL A 72 12.75 3.14 -15.17
CA VAL A 72 13.80 3.84 -14.43
C VAL A 72 13.35 5.27 -14.17
N TYR A 73 13.19 5.61 -12.90
CA TYR A 73 12.90 6.96 -12.45
C TYR A 73 14.17 7.61 -11.91
N ALA A 74 14.47 8.82 -12.36
CA ALA A 74 15.62 9.58 -11.90
C ALA A 74 15.26 11.06 -11.75
N LEU A 75 15.87 11.70 -10.77
CA LEU A 75 15.76 13.13 -10.54
C LEU A 75 17.11 13.65 -10.06
N HIS A 76 17.52 14.82 -10.51
CA HIS A 76 18.75 15.48 -10.05
C HIS A 76 18.47 16.93 -9.66
N LYS A 77 19.32 17.49 -8.83
CA LYS A 77 19.35 18.91 -8.47
C LYS A 77 20.78 19.40 -8.55
N ASP A 78 21.02 20.34 -9.44
CA ASP A 78 22.33 20.98 -9.59
C ASP A 78 22.55 22.02 -8.49
N ILE A 79 23.74 22.01 -7.90
CA ILE A 79 24.20 22.99 -6.90
C ILE A 79 25.45 23.66 -7.44
N GLY A 80 25.35 24.95 -7.76
CA GLY A 80 26.47 25.72 -8.23
C GLY A 80 27.54 25.92 -7.16
N ASP A 81 28.82 25.93 -7.55
CA ASP A 81 29.92 26.13 -6.61
C ASP A 81 29.83 27.43 -5.85
N GLN A 82 29.29 28.49 -6.47
CA GLN A 82 29.07 29.79 -5.81
C GLN A 82 28.01 29.70 -4.68
N VAL A 83 26.94 28.91 -4.88
CA VAL A 83 25.94 28.69 -3.86
C VAL A 83 26.54 27.92 -2.69
N ARG A 84 27.33 26.90 -2.98
CA ARG A 84 28.03 26.09 -1.98
C ARG A 84 29.06 26.91 -1.19
N ALA A 85 29.78 27.78 -1.88
CA ALA A 85 30.81 28.65 -1.26
C ALA A 85 30.24 29.80 -0.44
N ASN A 86 29.01 30.28 -0.75
CA ASN A 86 28.36 31.42 -0.07
C ASN A 86 27.27 30.99 0.92
N SER A 87 27.09 29.69 1.14
CA SER A 87 26.13 29.20 2.12
C SER A 87 26.74 29.24 3.52
N ASP A 88 26.06 29.91 4.45
CA ASP A 88 26.40 29.96 5.86
C ASP A 88 25.47 29.06 6.69
N ALA A 89 25.97 28.57 7.81
CA ALA A 89 25.15 27.80 8.75
C ALA A 89 23.89 28.62 9.17
N PRO A 90 22.69 27.99 9.22
CA PRO A 90 22.43 26.56 9.24
C PRO A 90 22.14 25.91 7.88
N LEU A 91 22.41 26.59 6.76
CA LEU A 91 22.13 26.08 5.41
C LEU A 91 23.24 25.15 4.92
N ASP A 92 22.89 23.95 4.52
CA ASP A 92 23.76 22.99 3.84
C ASP A 92 23.09 22.58 2.52
N PRO A 93 23.50 23.18 1.38
CA PRO A 93 22.85 22.93 0.09
C PRO A 93 22.91 21.46 -0.36
N ASP A 94 23.97 20.72 -0.02
CA ASP A 94 24.12 19.33 -0.39
C ASP A 94 23.17 18.43 0.43
N MET A 95 23.07 18.68 1.72
CA MET A 95 22.13 17.96 2.60
C MET A 95 20.68 18.29 2.24
N ASP A 96 20.37 19.55 2.00
CA ASP A 96 19.01 19.97 1.65
C ASP A 96 18.58 19.43 0.29
N ALA A 97 19.49 19.39 -0.69
CA ALA A 97 19.22 18.74 -1.98
C ALA A 97 18.97 17.24 -1.83
N THR A 98 19.76 16.55 -1.01
CA THR A 98 19.57 15.13 -0.75
C THR A 98 18.21 14.84 -0.10
N ARG A 99 17.83 15.61 0.89
CA ARG A 99 16.51 15.51 1.56
C ARG A 99 15.38 15.78 0.58
N PHE A 100 15.50 16.82 -0.23
CA PHE A 100 14.50 17.17 -1.25
C PHE A 100 14.33 16.04 -2.27
N LEU A 101 15.42 15.52 -2.84
CA LEU A 101 15.38 14.43 -3.80
C LEU A 101 14.77 13.14 -3.19
N THR A 102 15.15 12.81 -1.96
CA THR A 102 14.59 11.66 -1.24
C THR A 102 13.08 11.79 -1.09
N GLN A 103 12.61 12.97 -0.67
CA GLN A 103 11.18 13.24 -0.52
C GLN A 103 10.43 13.11 -1.86
N GLN A 104 10.99 13.63 -2.95
CA GLN A 104 10.39 13.51 -4.28
C GLN A 104 10.30 12.06 -4.76
N MET A 105 11.34 11.27 -4.50
CA MET A 105 11.35 9.84 -4.84
C MET A 105 10.31 9.04 -4.05
N LEU A 106 10.16 9.31 -2.75
CA LEU A 106 9.12 8.68 -1.92
C LEU A 106 7.71 9.04 -2.40
N ILE A 107 7.46 10.32 -2.70
CA ILE A 107 6.18 10.76 -3.26
C ILE A 107 5.89 10.04 -4.60
N ARG A 108 6.88 9.98 -5.49
CA ARG A 108 6.69 9.30 -6.79
C ARG A 108 6.39 7.83 -6.62
N GLN A 109 7.14 7.14 -5.77
CA GLN A 109 6.92 5.72 -5.46
C GLN A 109 5.51 5.47 -4.93
N GLU A 110 5.04 6.30 -4.00
CA GLU A 110 3.71 6.18 -3.42
C GLU A 110 2.59 6.46 -4.44
N VAL A 111 2.76 7.49 -5.27
CA VAL A 111 1.80 7.84 -6.34
C VAL A 111 1.69 6.71 -7.36
N GLU A 112 2.81 6.16 -7.82
CA GLU A 112 2.81 5.03 -8.76
C GLU A 112 2.17 3.79 -8.13
N TRP A 113 2.55 3.48 -6.90
CA TRP A 113 1.98 2.34 -6.20
C TRP A 113 0.48 2.50 -5.98
N ALA A 114 0.01 3.65 -5.50
CA ALA A 114 -1.40 3.92 -5.30
C ALA A 114 -2.18 3.85 -6.63
N SER A 115 -1.58 4.37 -7.70
CA SER A 115 -2.16 4.30 -9.05
C SER A 115 -2.32 2.86 -9.54
N ALA A 116 -1.34 2.00 -9.27
CA ALA A 116 -1.39 0.59 -9.66
C ALA A 116 -2.28 -0.25 -8.74
N ALA A 117 -2.24 -0.01 -7.42
CA ALA A 117 -2.91 -0.87 -6.44
C ALA A 117 -4.40 -0.56 -6.26
N PHE A 118 -4.81 0.73 -6.37
CA PHE A 118 -6.20 1.15 -6.14
C PHE A 118 -6.97 1.43 -7.44
N THR A 119 -6.60 0.79 -8.53
CA THR A 119 -7.34 0.84 -9.79
C THR A 119 -8.22 -0.39 -9.92
N THR A 120 -9.49 -0.20 -10.26
CA THR A 120 -10.46 -1.27 -10.51
C THR A 120 -9.97 -2.21 -11.60
N GLY A 121 -10.13 -3.51 -11.39
CA GLY A 121 -9.75 -4.56 -12.35
C GLY A 121 -8.30 -5.04 -12.24
N ILE A 122 -7.52 -4.51 -11.31
CA ILE A 122 -6.15 -4.97 -11.06
C ILE A 122 -6.15 -6.23 -10.18
N TRP A 123 -7.02 -6.26 -9.20
CA TRP A 123 -7.15 -7.41 -8.29
C TRP A 123 -8.19 -8.41 -8.80
N GLY A 124 -8.07 -9.66 -8.36
CA GLY A 124 -9.00 -10.72 -8.73
C GLY A 124 -10.44 -10.53 -8.23
N SER A 125 -10.65 -9.59 -7.32
CA SER A 125 -11.98 -9.23 -6.81
C SER A 125 -12.00 -7.77 -6.37
N ASP A 126 -12.88 -6.99 -6.96
CA ASP A 126 -13.20 -5.63 -6.56
C ASP A 126 -14.60 -5.61 -5.96
N VAL A 127 -14.75 -5.04 -4.78
CA VAL A 127 -16.04 -4.93 -4.09
C VAL A 127 -16.37 -3.47 -3.87
N THR A 128 -17.50 -3.03 -4.39
CA THR A 128 -18.06 -1.73 -4.05
C THR A 128 -18.95 -1.89 -2.82
N PRO A 129 -18.65 -1.22 -1.71
CA PRO A 129 -19.48 -1.32 -0.51
C PRO A 129 -20.89 -0.77 -0.78
N GLY A 130 -21.91 -1.48 -0.31
CA GLY A 130 -23.30 -1.03 -0.43
C GLY A 130 -23.59 0.22 0.40
N THR A 131 -22.82 0.41 1.48
CA THR A 131 -22.89 1.56 2.39
C THR A 131 -21.46 1.99 2.70
N LEU A 132 -21.17 3.27 2.50
CA LEU A 132 -19.84 3.82 2.82
C LEU A 132 -19.56 3.71 4.32
N TRP A 133 -18.32 3.44 4.69
CA TRP A 133 -17.93 3.29 6.10
C TRP A 133 -18.04 4.57 6.93
N SER A 134 -18.22 5.72 6.29
CA SER A 134 -18.57 6.98 6.94
C SER A 134 -20.05 7.09 7.36
N ALA A 135 -20.90 6.19 6.89
CA ALA A 135 -22.32 6.19 7.23
C ALA A 135 -22.57 5.45 8.56
N ALA A 136 -23.55 5.94 9.34
CA ALA A 136 -23.84 5.44 10.68
C ALA A 136 -24.31 3.99 10.73
N ASN A 137 -24.86 3.45 9.63
CA ASN A 137 -25.37 2.08 9.53
C ASN A 137 -24.45 1.15 8.76
N SER A 138 -23.20 1.54 8.55
CA SER A 138 -22.20 0.69 7.90
C SER A 138 -21.65 -0.39 8.83
N THR A 139 -21.16 -1.48 8.26
CA THR A 139 -20.66 -2.65 8.97
C THR A 139 -19.21 -3.00 8.52
N PRO A 140 -18.23 -2.14 8.79
CA PRO A 140 -16.88 -2.31 8.28
C PRO A 140 -16.21 -3.62 8.71
N ILE A 141 -16.52 -4.13 9.91
CA ILE A 141 -15.96 -5.39 10.40
C ILE A 141 -16.47 -6.57 9.57
N ALA A 142 -17.76 -6.62 9.28
CA ALA A 142 -18.36 -7.68 8.45
C ALA A 142 -17.88 -7.60 6.99
N ASP A 143 -17.71 -6.39 6.46
CA ASP A 143 -17.21 -6.17 5.10
C ASP A 143 -15.77 -6.67 4.95
N VAL A 144 -14.89 -6.35 5.91
CA VAL A 144 -13.50 -6.85 5.92
C VAL A 144 -13.47 -8.37 6.07
N GLU A 145 -14.30 -8.96 6.92
CA GLU A 145 -14.39 -10.41 7.07
C GLU A 145 -14.84 -11.09 5.78
N THR A 146 -15.83 -10.53 5.10
CA THR A 146 -16.28 -11.02 3.78
C THR A 146 -15.16 -10.94 2.74
N ALA A 147 -14.43 -9.82 2.70
CA ALA A 147 -13.29 -9.66 1.80
C ALA A 147 -12.18 -10.68 2.11
N LYS A 148 -11.87 -10.92 3.39
CA LYS A 148 -10.89 -11.96 3.81
C LYS A 148 -11.30 -13.36 3.35
N ASN A 149 -12.56 -13.71 3.52
CA ASN A 149 -13.09 -14.99 3.07
C ASN A 149 -13.01 -15.14 1.54
N THR A 150 -13.26 -14.07 0.80
CA THR A 150 -13.11 -14.05 -0.66
C THR A 150 -11.65 -14.31 -1.07
N VAL A 151 -10.71 -13.62 -0.43
CA VAL A 151 -9.28 -13.84 -0.70
C VAL A 151 -8.87 -15.27 -0.33
N LEU A 152 -9.29 -15.76 0.84
CA LEU A 152 -8.99 -17.14 1.27
C LEU A 152 -9.52 -18.16 0.27
N THR A 153 -10.75 -18.00 -0.18
CA THR A 153 -11.37 -18.93 -1.15
C THR A 153 -10.65 -18.92 -2.49
N ASN A 154 -10.23 -17.74 -2.94
CA ASN A 154 -9.61 -17.57 -4.25
C ASN A 154 -8.11 -17.94 -4.27
N THR A 155 -7.42 -17.81 -3.13
CA THR A 155 -5.96 -17.95 -3.10
C THR A 155 -5.45 -19.04 -2.17
N GLY A 156 -6.29 -19.53 -1.25
CA GLY A 156 -5.88 -20.46 -0.19
C GLY A 156 -5.09 -19.81 0.95
N TYR A 157 -4.92 -18.49 0.94
CA TYR A 157 -4.20 -17.74 1.96
C TYR A 157 -5.11 -16.76 2.70
N VAL A 158 -4.96 -16.68 4.02
CA VAL A 158 -5.63 -15.66 4.83
C VAL A 158 -4.85 -14.34 4.67
N PRO A 159 -5.50 -13.24 4.26
CA PRO A 159 -4.83 -11.96 4.18
C PRO A 159 -4.44 -11.46 5.57
N ASN A 160 -3.27 -10.88 5.67
CA ASN A 160 -2.66 -10.43 6.92
C ASN A 160 -2.50 -8.91 7.03
N THR A 161 -2.81 -8.18 5.98
CA THR A 161 -2.59 -6.73 5.92
C THR A 161 -3.82 -6.05 5.32
N VAL A 162 -4.27 -4.98 5.97
CA VAL A 162 -5.27 -4.04 5.44
C VAL A 162 -4.59 -2.71 5.16
N ILE A 163 -4.87 -2.12 4.01
CA ILE A 163 -4.33 -0.82 3.60
C ILE A 163 -5.50 0.10 3.33
N MET A 164 -5.48 1.29 3.91
CA MET A 164 -6.55 2.27 3.76
C MET A 164 -6.01 3.69 3.68
N SER A 165 -6.81 4.62 3.16
CA SER A 165 -6.50 6.04 3.21
C SER A 165 -6.71 6.60 4.62
N TYR A 166 -6.07 7.73 4.93
CA TYR A 166 -6.29 8.43 6.21
C TYR A 166 -7.75 8.88 6.39
N LYS A 167 -8.44 9.21 5.31
CA LYS A 167 -9.85 9.60 5.32
C LYS A 167 -10.75 8.43 5.76
N VAL A 168 -10.50 7.23 5.25
CA VAL A 168 -11.21 6.01 5.67
C VAL A 168 -10.91 5.71 7.14
N PHE A 169 -9.65 5.78 7.54
CA PHE A 169 -9.26 5.60 8.95
C PHE A 169 -9.98 6.58 9.87
N SER A 170 -10.03 7.88 9.51
CA SER A 170 -10.74 8.89 10.28
C SER A 170 -12.25 8.58 10.40
N ALA A 171 -12.88 8.10 9.32
CA ALA A 171 -14.28 7.67 9.36
C ALA A 171 -14.51 6.45 10.27
N LEU A 172 -13.56 5.53 10.31
CA LEU A 172 -13.63 4.35 11.19
C LEU A 172 -13.50 4.70 12.68
N MET A 173 -12.80 5.79 13.04
CA MET A 173 -12.68 6.23 14.43
C MET A 173 -14.04 6.58 15.05
N ASP A 174 -14.97 7.11 14.26
CA ASP A 174 -16.31 7.52 14.70
C ASP A 174 -17.40 6.51 14.31
N ASN A 175 -17.02 5.38 13.71
CA ASN A 175 -17.97 4.40 13.23
C ASN A 175 -18.64 3.63 14.38
N ALA A 176 -19.97 3.56 14.36
CA ALA A 176 -20.76 2.98 15.44
C ALA A 176 -20.47 1.48 15.67
N ASP A 177 -20.24 0.69 14.61
CA ASP A 177 -19.92 -0.74 14.73
C ASP A 177 -18.60 -0.97 15.46
N ILE A 178 -17.61 -0.12 15.22
CA ILE A 178 -16.30 -0.17 15.88
C ILE A 178 -16.41 0.34 17.33
N VAL A 179 -17.00 1.53 17.53
CA VAL A 179 -17.13 2.16 18.85
C VAL A 179 -17.94 1.27 19.78
N ASP A 180 -19.04 0.67 19.34
CA ASP A 180 -19.86 -0.21 20.17
C ASP A 180 -19.12 -1.49 20.60
N ARG A 181 -18.19 -1.98 19.80
CA ARG A 181 -17.40 -3.16 20.20
C ARG A 181 -16.34 -2.84 21.25
N ILE A 182 -15.78 -1.64 21.24
CA ILE A 182 -14.68 -1.27 22.12
C ILE A 182 -15.13 -0.58 23.41
N LYS A 183 -16.32 0.04 23.44
CA LYS A 183 -16.75 0.87 24.57
C LYS A 183 -16.81 0.16 25.92
N TYR A 184 -16.92 -1.17 25.95
CA TYR A 184 -16.95 -1.98 27.17
C TYR A 184 -15.63 -2.71 27.45
N THR A 185 -14.70 -2.72 26.52
CA THR A 185 -13.45 -3.49 26.61
C THR A 185 -12.21 -2.63 26.69
N SER A 186 -12.24 -1.42 26.16
CA SER A 186 -11.11 -0.49 26.16
C SER A 186 -11.62 0.94 26.28
N GLN A 187 -10.91 1.76 27.06
CA GLN A 187 -11.14 3.21 27.13
C GLN A 187 -10.22 3.98 26.17
N ASP A 188 -9.42 3.26 25.38
CA ASP A 188 -8.47 3.86 24.46
C ASP A 188 -9.16 4.32 23.17
N SER A 189 -8.59 5.33 22.55
CA SER A 189 -9.00 5.78 21.22
C SER A 189 -8.71 4.69 20.18
N VAL A 190 -9.45 4.71 19.07
CA VAL A 190 -9.22 3.80 17.95
C VAL A 190 -7.83 4.05 17.36
N SER A 191 -6.96 3.06 17.43
CA SER A 191 -5.60 3.07 16.90
C SER A 191 -5.45 2.04 15.78
N GLU A 192 -4.35 2.14 15.00
CA GLU A 192 -4.01 1.15 13.98
C GLU A 192 -3.95 -0.28 14.55
N GLU A 193 -3.35 -0.42 15.75
CA GLU A 193 -3.24 -1.73 16.42
C GLU A 193 -4.60 -2.27 16.85
N LEU A 194 -5.49 -1.40 17.33
CA LEU A 194 -6.84 -1.80 17.71
C LEU A 194 -7.63 -2.26 16.49
N LEU A 195 -7.55 -1.52 15.38
CA LEU A 195 -8.19 -1.93 14.10
C LEU A 195 -7.61 -3.25 13.59
N ALA A 196 -6.31 -3.47 13.69
CA ALA A 196 -5.70 -4.73 13.30
C ALA A 196 -6.28 -5.92 14.10
N ARG A 197 -6.49 -5.74 15.41
CA ARG A 197 -7.14 -6.75 16.25
C ARG A 197 -8.62 -6.97 15.91
N LEU A 198 -9.37 -5.88 15.65
CA LEU A 198 -10.79 -5.97 15.29
C LEU A 198 -10.99 -6.66 13.93
N PHE A 199 -10.14 -6.39 12.97
CA PHE A 199 -10.17 -7.02 11.64
C PHE A 199 -9.49 -8.39 11.62
N ASN A 200 -8.86 -8.79 12.74
CA ASN A 200 -8.09 -10.03 12.84
C ASN A 200 -7.07 -10.14 11.70
N VAL A 201 -6.19 -9.14 11.61
CA VAL A 201 -5.06 -9.05 10.68
C VAL A 201 -3.78 -8.70 11.44
N ASP A 202 -2.62 -8.97 10.86
CA ASP A 202 -1.34 -8.70 11.52
C ASP A 202 -1.06 -7.19 11.60
N ARG A 203 -1.49 -6.43 10.59
CA ARG A 203 -1.24 -4.99 10.52
C ARG A 203 -2.25 -4.24 9.67
N VAL A 204 -2.47 -2.99 10.04
CA VAL A 204 -3.18 -1.97 9.27
C VAL A 204 -2.16 -0.93 8.83
N LEU A 205 -2.18 -0.55 7.56
CA LEU A 205 -1.31 0.48 7.00
C LEU A 205 -2.17 1.65 6.55
N ILE A 206 -1.86 2.85 7.03
CA ILE A 206 -2.59 4.07 6.71
C ILE A 206 -1.77 4.92 5.77
N MET A 207 -2.32 5.21 4.59
CA MET A 207 -1.74 6.10 3.60
C MET A 207 -2.03 7.55 4.01
N ALA A 208 -1.02 8.25 4.51
CA ALA A 208 -1.11 9.65 4.93
C ALA A 208 -0.26 10.59 4.06
N GLY A 209 0.42 10.08 3.04
CA GLY A 209 1.25 10.87 2.13
C GLY A 209 0.42 11.90 1.35
N THR A 210 0.94 13.13 1.24
CA THR A 210 0.34 14.21 0.47
C THR A 210 1.29 14.70 -0.62
N TYR A 211 0.74 15.22 -1.70
CA TYR A 211 1.52 15.80 -2.78
C TYR A 211 0.83 17.02 -3.37
N ASN A 212 1.61 17.86 -4.02
CA ASN A 212 1.08 19.04 -4.72
C ASN A 212 0.67 18.61 -6.14
N THR A 213 -0.61 18.78 -6.46
CA THR A 213 -1.18 18.47 -7.77
C THR A 213 -1.08 19.61 -8.77
N ALA A 214 -0.71 20.82 -8.30
CA ALA A 214 -0.57 21.98 -9.18
C ALA A 214 0.71 21.89 -10.03
N ALA A 215 0.62 22.44 -11.24
CA ALA A 215 1.80 22.61 -12.09
C ALA A 215 2.82 23.57 -11.45
N GLU A 216 4.08 23.44 -11.82
CA GLU A 216 5.15 24.34 -11.35
C GLU A 216 4.80 25.81 -11.68
N GLY A 217 4.97 26.68 -10.70
CA GLY A 217 4.64 28.11 -10.82
C GLY A 217 3.16 28.48 -10.58
N ALA A 218 2.26 27.50 -10.46
CA ALA A 218 0.87 27.75 -10.10
C ALA A 218 0.68 27.76 -8.57
N THR A 219 -0.48 28.26 -8.13
CA THR A 219 -0.86 28.19 -6.71
C THR A 219 -0.93 26.73 -6.27
N ALA A 220 -0.26 26.41 -5.17
CA ALA A 220 -0.19 25.04 -4.65
C ALA A 220 -1.58 24.49 -4.33
N SER A 221 -1.84 23.25 -4.76
CA SER A 221 -3.04 22.47 -4.45
C SER A 221 -2.61 21.14 -3.89
N TYR A 222 -2.95 20.84 -2.64
CA TYR A 222 -2.52 19.63 -1.95
C TYR A 222 -3.62 18.57 -1.98
N SER A 223 -3.24 17.33 -2.23
CA SER A 223 -4.12 16.16 -2.18
C SER A 223 -3.43 15.01 -1.47
N GLN A 224 -4.20 14.17 -0.77
CA GLN A 224 -3.68 12.92 -0.22
C GLN A 224 -3.51 11.90 -1.35
N ILE A 225 -2.40 11.18 -1.34
CA ILE A 225 -2.07 10.23 -2.42
C ILE A 225 -3.07 9.06 -2.43
N GLY A 226 -3.52 8.60 -1.27
CA GLY A 226 -4.46 7.51 -1.11
C GLY A 226 -5.95 7.91 -1.18
N ASP A 227 -6.27 9.20 -1.32
CA ASP A 227 -7.66 9.69 -1.40
C ASP A 227 -8.21 9.52 -2.81
N ARG A 228 -8.31 8.29 -3.26
CA ARG A 228 -9.16 7.92 -4.38
C ARG A 228 -10.47 7.47 -3.76
N ASP A 229 -11.56 8.15 -4.11
CA ASP A 229 -12.90 7.94 -3.61
C ASP A 229 -13.23 6.44 -3.48
N ALA A 230 -13.28 6.00 -2.23
CA ALA A 230 -13.83 4.72 -1.86
C ALA A 230 -15.26 4.94 -1.38
#